data_45da4e62f2ae1e9d3f1864fe2c01bbc4
#
_entry.id   45da4e62f2ae1e9d3f1864fe2c01bbc4
#
_cell.length_a   1.000
_cell.length_b   1.000
_cell.length_c   1.000
_cell.angle_alpha   90.00
_cell.angle_beta   90.00
_cell.angle_gamma   90.00
#
_symmetry.space_group_name_H-M   'P 1'
#
loop_
_entity.id
_entity.type
_entity.pdbx_description
1 polymer ?
#
loop_
_entity_poly.entity_id
_entity_poly.type
_entity_poly.pdbx_seq_one_letter_code
_entity_poly.pdbx_strand_id
1 'polypeptide(L)'
;MRIGSGISIGTGIAITQSVESLPSGYVTLAGLTWAPMTTGGTYAQSQTYAANFTGLGFSAGTWRSATVAELQSLTTVLSYADAQNIYGWTFSSHAFNIWSSESGRVVNFATGASPGTSNTNNFNFLVCKTPA
;
A
#
# COMPACT_ATOMS: atom_id res chain seq x y z
N MET A 1 15.74 36.76 12.98
CA MET A 1 15.34 36.20 12.49
C MET A 1 14.95 36.04 12.01
N ARG A 2 15.05 36.02 12.16
CA ARG A 2 14.68 35.42 11.77
C ARG A 2 14.27 35.15 11.20
N ILE A 3 14.50 35.46 11.51
CA ILE A 3 14.03 34.85 11.05
C ILE A 3 13.73 34.53 10.58
N GLY A 4 13.90 34.86 11.09
CA GLY A 4 13.60 34.12 10.76
C GLY A 4 13.28 33.71 10.46
N SER A 5 13.57 33.88 10.59
CA SER A 5 13.22 33.21 10.38
C SER A 5 12.98 32.82 10.17
N GLY A 6 13.13 32.83 10.64
CA GLY A 6 13.01 32.10 10.50
C GLY A 6 12.75 31.70 10.39
N ILE A 7 12.86 31.65 10.45
CA ILE A 7 12.57 31.04 10.29
C ILE A 7 12.39 30.64 10.18
N SER A 8 12.64 30.58 10.66
CA SER A 8 12.43 29.93 10.44
C SER A 8 12.16 29.49 10.32
N ILE A 9 12.35 29.73 10.77
CA ILE A 9 12.03 29.10 10.52
C ILE A 9 11.92 28.57 10.42
N GLY A 10 12.10 28.84 11.00
CA GLY A 10 12.00 28.06 10.74
C GLY A 10 11.84 27.53 10.75
N THR A 11 11.97 27.48 11.09
CA THR A 11 11.69 26.78 10.87
C THR A 11 11.34 26.17 10.64
N GLY A 12 11.41 26.26 10.89
CA GLY A 12 11.10 25.47 10.55
C GLY A 12 10.74 24.90 10.32
N ILE A 13 10.78 24.85 10.21
CA ILE A 13 10.37 24.27 9.84
C ILE A 13 9.95 23.59 9.55
N ALA A 14 9.92 23.60 9.66
CA ALA A 14 9.47 22.87 9.31
C ALA A 14 8.93 22.18 9.10
N ILE A 15 8.94 22.18 9.09
CA ILE A 15 8.36 21.58 8.82
C ILE A 15 7.74 21.06 8.39
N THR A 16 7.64 21.02 8.41
CA THR A 16 7.00 20.45 7.91
C THR A 16 6.73 19.93 7.32
N GLN A 17 6.76 19.66 7.21
CA GLN A 17 6.45 19.12 6.53
C GLN A 17 6.28 18.43 6.04
N SER A 18 6.22 18.15 6.18
CA SER A 18 6.02 17.51 5.68
C SER A 18 5.68 16.65 5.50
N VAL A 19 5.25 16.71 5.68
CA VAL A 19 4.70 15.72 5.32
C VAL A 19 5.11 15.02 4.37
N GLU A 20 5.46 14.75 4.45
CA GLU A 20 5.87 14.48 3.69
C GLU A 20 5.85 13.81 2.70
N SER A 21 6.48 13.97 2.06
CA SER A 21 6.34 13.25 0.85
C SER A 21 6.91 11.86 1.00
N LEU A 22 6.09 10.90 0.66
CA LEU A 22 6.51 9.51 0.67
C LEU A 22 7.34 9.22 -0.58
N PRO A 23 8.28 8.26 -0.51
CA PRO A 23 8.97 7.80 -1.70
C PRO A 23 8.00 7.30 -2.76
N SER A 24 8.47 7.25 -4.01
CA SER A 24 7.66 6.82 -5.14
C SER A 24 7.03 5.46 -4.89
N GLY A 25 5.76 5.34 -5.18
CA GLY A 25 5.02 4.11 -5.02
C GLY A 25 4.32 3.96 -3.69
N TYR A 26 4.70 4.74 -2.67
CA TYR A 26 4.02 4.75 -1.38
C TYR A 26 2.96 5.83 -1.38
N VAL A 27 1.82 5.56 -0.78
CA VAL A 27 0.72 6.54 -0.75
C VAL A 27 -0.15 6.31 0.48
N THR A 28 -0.71 7.39 1.02
CA THR A 28 -1.69 7.31 2.11
C THR A 28 -3.07 7.59 1.53
N LEU A 29 -3.91 6.58 1.54
CA LEU A 29 -5.28 6.64 1.03
C LEU A 29 -6.16 5.74 1.87
N ALA A 30 -7.45 6.05 1.93
CA ALA A 30 -8.43 5.23 2.66
C ALA A 30 -8.02 4.96 4.11
N GLY A 31 -7.34 5.93 4.74
CA GLY A 31 -6.95 5.83 6.14
C GLY A 31 -5.73 4.97 6.42
N LEU A 32 -5.03 4.51 5.41
CA LEU A 32 -3.85 3.66 5.54
C LEU A 32 -2.72 4.13 4.64
N THR A 33 -1.50 3.80 5.01
CA THR A 33 -0.34 3.97 4.12
C THR A 33 -0.08 2.65 3.42
N TRP A 34 0.06 2.71 2.09
CA TRP A 34 0.22 1.56 1.23
C TRP A 34 1.61 1.57 0.60
N ALA A 35 2.24 0.42 0.55
CA ALA A 35 3.52 0.26 -0.14
C ALA A 35 3.28 -0.06 -1.61
N PRO A 36 4.31 0.05 -2.47
CA PRO A 36 4.16 -0.32 -3.87
C PRO A 36 3.69 -1.77 -4.00
N MET A 37 2.68 -1.97 -4.87
CA MET A 37 2.23 -3.31 -5.18
C MET A 37 3.33 -4.05 -5.94
N THR A 38 3.47 -5.34 -5.65
CA THR A 38 4.39 -6.20 -6.37
C THR A 38 3.67 -7.41 -6.92
N THR A 39 4.22 -7.96 -7.98
CA THR A 39 3.76 -9.25 -8.49
C THR A 39 4.17 -10.31 -7.48
N GLY A 40 3.34 -11.32 -7.32
CA GLY A 40 3.52 -12.14 -6.17
C GLY A 40 3.47 -13.62 -6.39
N GLY A 41 2.60 -14.27 -5.70
CA GLY A 41 2.49 -15.73 -5.69
C GLY A 41 1.24 -16.15 -4.95
N THR A 42 1.38 -17.20 -4.16
CA THR A 42 0.26 -17.83 -3.45
C THR A 42 -0.14 -17.02 -2.22
N TYR A 43 -1.27 -17.40 -1.63
CA TYR A 43 -1.73 -16.78 -0.38
C TYR A 43 -0.67 -16.86 0.71
N ALA A 44 -0.09 -18.05 0.94
CA ALA A 44 0.92 -18.22 1.98
C ALA A 44 2.13 -17.31 1.75
N GLN A 45 2.56 -17.19 0.49
CA GLN A 45 3.68 -16.30 0.14
C GLN A 45 3.33 -14.83 0.38
N SER A 46 2.08 -14.44 0.15
CA SER A 46 1.66 -13.06 0.41
C SER A 46 1.71 -12.73 1.90
N GLN A 47 1.30 -13.67 2.74
CA GLN A 47 1.33 -13.46 4.18
C GLN A 47 2.77 -13.40 4.71
N THR A 48 3.65 -14.23 4.18
CA THR A 48 5.07 -14.19 4.52
C THR A 48 5.71 -12.87 4.07
N TYR A 49 5.39 -12.43 2.86
CA TYR A 49 5.88 -11.14 2.35
C TYR A 49 5.47 -10.00 3.29
N ALA A 50 4.20 -9.97 3.67
CA ALA A 50 3.68 -8.92 4.56
C ALA A 50 4.36 -8.96 5.94
N ALA A 51 4.54 -10.16 6.49
CA ALA A 51 5.14 -10.31 7.82
C ALA A 51 6.59 -9.83 7.87
N ASN A 52 7.31 -9.94 6.75
CA ASN A 52 8.73 -9.60 6.67
C ASN A 52 9.01 -8.24 6.04
N PHE A 53 8.00 -7.54 5.60
CA PHE A 53 8.19 -6.28 4.88
C PHE A 53 8.73 -5.20 5.83
N THR A 54 9.77 -4.50 5.39
CA THR A 54 10.45 -3.47 6.20
C THR A 54 10.54 -2.12 5.47
N GLY A 55 9.67 -1.89 4.50
CA GLY A 55 9.70 -0.65 3.72
C GLY A 55 9.66 0.59 4.59
N LEU A 56 10.28 1.65 4.13
CA LEU A 56 10.41 2.94 4.80
C LEU A 56 11.19 2.84 6.13
N GLY A 57 11.95 1.77 6.33
CA GLY A 57 12.76 1.61 7.53
C GLY A 57 12.02 1.12 8.76
N PHE A 58 10.75 0.75 8.63
CA PHE A 58 10.00 0.19 9.76
C PHE A 58 10.36 -1.28 9.95
N SER A 59 10.35 -1.74 11.20
CA SER A 59 10.67 -3.12 11.52
C SER A 59 9.61 -4.07 10.97
N ALA A 60 10.01 -5.32 10.75
CA ALA A 60 9.09 -6.38 10.36
C ALA A 60 7.92 -6.46 11.36
N GLY A 61 6.72 -6.66 10.85
CA GLY A 61 5.50 -6.66 11.66
C GLY A 61 4.79 -5.31 11.72
N THR A 62 5.44 -4.21 11.30
CA THR A 62 4.78 -2.91 11.21
C THR A 62 3.80 -2.87 10.04
N TRP A 63 4.20 -3.44 8.92
CA TRP A 63 3.34 -3.59 7.75
C TRP A 63 2.56 -4.89 7.86
N ARG A 64 1.42 -4.94 7.22
CA ARG A 64 0.58 -6.13 7.21
C ARG A 64 -0.20 -6.25 5.91
N SER A 65 -0.76 -7.42 5.68
CA SER A 65 -1.72 -7.64 4.62
C SER A 65 -3.02 -6.94 4.97
N ALA A 66 -3.72 -6.42 3.98
CA ALA A 66 -4.97 -5.71 4.19
C ALA A 66 -6.16 -6.68 4.21
N THR A 67 -7.21 -6.31 4.94
CA THR A 67 -8.46 -7.07 4.89
C THR A 67 -9.18 -6.83 3.56
N VAL A 68 -10.16 -7.69 3.26
CA VAL A 68 -11.01 -7.50 2.08
C VAL A 68 -11.65 -6.11 2.11
N ALA A 69 -12.21 -5.71 3.24
CA ALA A 69 -12.87 -4.40 3.36
C ALA A 69 -11.91 -3.24 3.12
N GLU A 70 -10.68 -3.35 3.62
CA GLU A 70 -9.67 -2.31 3.41
C GLU A 70 -9.26 -2.21 1.95
N LEU A 71 -9.06 -3.32 1.28
CA LEU A 71 -8.75 -3.33 -0.15
C LEU A 71 -9.91 -2.76 -0.97
N GLN A 72 -11.13 -3.10 -0.63
CA GLN A 72 -12.31 -2.56 -1.31
C GLN A 72 -12.42 -1.05 -1.11
N SER A 73 -12.12 -0.56 0.09
CA SER A 73 -12.08 0.89 0.35
C SER A 73 -11.01 1.58 -0.50
N LEU A 74 -9.86 0.96 -0.65
CA LEU A 74 -8.80 1.50 -1.51
C LEU A 74 -9.27 1.62 -2.96
N THR A 75 -9.95 0.61 -3.48
CA THR A 75 -10.42 0.62 -4.88
C THR A 75 -11.47 1.68 -5.15
N THR A 76 -12.12 2.23 -4.12
CA THR A 76 -13.07 3.33 -4.31
C THR A 76 -12.39 4.66 -4.53
N VAL A 77 -11.14 4.82 -4.13
CA VAL A 77 -10.40 6.10 -4.20
C VAL A 77 -9.17 6.04 -5.10
N LEU A 78 -8.77 4.87 -5.54
CA LEU A 78 -7.61 4.69 -6.41
C LEU A 78 -7.96 3.72 -7.53
N SER A 79 -7.94 4.22 -8.77
CA SER A 79 -8.20 3.39 -9.93
C SER A 79 -6.96 2.58 -10.31
N TYR A 80 -7.17 1.50 -11.05
CA TYR A 80 -6.08 0.72 -11.61
C TYR A 80 -5.13 1.59 -12.45
N ALA A 81 -5.69 2.45 -13.29
CA ALA A 81 -4.89 3.31 -14.16
C ALA A 81 -4.03 4.27 -13.34
N ASP A 82 -4.59 4.87 -12.29
CA ASP A 82 -3.84 5.79 -11.44
C ASP A 82 -2.78 5.06 -10.63
N ALA A 83 -3.07 3.86 -10.17
CA ALA A 83 -2.09 3.06 -9.45
C ALA A 83 -0.86 2.81 -10.32
N GLN A 84 -1.05 2.49 -11.60
CA GLN A 84 0.05 2.29 -12.53
C GLN A 84 0.72 3.60 -12.94
N ASN A 85 -0.07 4.60 -13.33
CA ASN A 85 0.48 5.79 -13.98
C ASN A 85 1.02 6.82 -13.00
N ILE A 86 0.42 6.92 -11.82
CA ILE A 86 0.85 7.90 -10.81
C ILE A 86 1.85 7.27 -9.84
N TYR A 87 1.57 6.05 -9.38
CA TYR A 87 2.38 5.43 -8.33
C TYR A 87 3.32 4.35 -8.85
N GLY A 88 3.21 3.98 -10.12
CA GLY A 88 4.11 2.99 -10.71
C GLY A 88 3.91 1.57 -10.21
N TRP A 89 2.74 1.26 -9.68
CA TRP A 89 2.46 -0.08 -9.19
C TRP A 89 2.41 -1.09 -10.34
N THR A 90 2.95 -2.27 -10.09
CA THR A 90 3.04 -3.32 -11.10
C THR A 90 1.98 -4.39 -10.81
N PHE A 91 1.18 -4.69 -11.80
CA PHE A 91 0.18 -5.75 -11.73
C PHE A 91 0.65 -6.93 -12.54
N SER A 92 0.43 -8.13 -12.03
CA SER A 92 0.80 -9.36 -12.75
C SER A 92 -0.16 -9.61 -13.91
N SER A 93 0.22 -10.53 -14.78
CA SER A 93 -0.63 -10.94 -15.90
C SER A 93 -1.92 -11.63 -15.47
N HIS A 94 -2.02 -12.03 -14.19
CA HIS A 94 -3.24 -12.59 -13.64
C HIS A 94 -4.18 -11.49 -13.17
N ALA A 95 -4.18 -10.43 -13.93
CA ALA A 95 -5.10 -9.35 -13.79
C ALA A 95 -4.89 -8.59 -12.49
N PHE A 96 -5.98 -8.22 -11.88
CA PHE A 96 -5.98 -7.18 -10.88
C PHE A 96 -6.26 -7.72 -9.49
N ASN A 97 -6.17 -9.03 -9.31
CA ASN A 97 -6.48 -9.65 -8.02
C ASN A 97 -5.33 -9.48 -7.05
N ILE A 98 -5.67 -9.11 -5.83
CA ILE A 98 -4.72 -8.88 -4.75
C ILE A 98 -5.11 -9.75 -3.58
N TRP A 99 -4.14 -10.49 -3.02
CA TRP A 99 -4.39 -11.27 -1.82
C TRP A 99 -4.76 -10.37 -0.65
N SER A 100 -5.84 -10.73 0.06
CA SER A 100 -6.20 -10.12 1.34
C SER A 100 -5.53 -10.88 2.49
N SER A 101 -5.76 -10.41 3.72
CA SER A 101 -5.35 -11.16 4.91
C SER A 101 -6.26 -12.36 5.17
N GLU A 102 -7.35 -12.50 4.44
CA GLU A 102 -8.34 -13.55 4.66
C GLU A 102 -8.10 -14.70 3.69
N SER A 103 -7.97 -15.91 4.23
CA SER A 103 -7.68 -17.10 3.45
C SER A 103 -8.73 -17.29 2.35
N GLY A 104 -8.26 -17.58 1.14
CA GLY A 104 -9.15 -17.85 0.00
C GLY A 104 -9.84 -16.61 -0.56
N ARG A 105 -9.45 -15.40 -0.18
CA ARG A 105 -10.11 -14.18 -0.60
C ARG A 105 -9.14 -13.20 -1.24
N VAL A 106 -9.53 -12.70 -2.39
CA VAL A 106 -8.80 -11.65 -3.09
C VAL A 106 -9.75 -10.50 -3.38
N VAL A 107 -9.19 -9.33 -3.73
CA VAL A 107 -9.98 -8.20 -4.23
C VAL A 107 -9.49 -7.87 -5.63
N ASN A 108 -10.41 -7.74 -6.57
CA ASN A 108 -10.10 -7.31 -7.93
C ASN A 108 -9.94 -5.80 -7.94
N PHE A 109 -8.75 -5.32 -8.25
CA PHE A 109 -8.45 -3.90 -8.16
C PHE A 109 -9.21 -3.06 -9.20
N ALA A 110 -9.60 -3.66 -10.32
CA ALA A 110 -10.34 -2.93 -11.35
C ALA A 110 -11.82 -2.78 -11.01
N THR A 111 -12.40 -3.69 -10.23
CA THR A 111 -13.84 -3.69 -9.97
C THR A 111 -14.21 -3.58 -8.50
N GLY A 112 -13.28 -3.86 -7.59
CA GLY A 112 -13.57 -3.95 -6.16
C GLY A 112 -14.25 -5.24 -5.73
N ALA A 113 -14.53 -6.14 -6.65
CA ALA A 113 -15.17 -7.42 -6.31
C ALA A 113 -14.21 -8.30 -5.52
N SER A 114 -14.75 -9.13 -4.65
CA SER A 114 -13.95 -10.03 -3.83
C SER A 114 -14.40 -11.47 -4.03
N PRO A 115 -13.97 -12.11 -5.12
CA PRO A 115 -14.30 -13.52 -5.34
C PRO A 115 -13.49 -14.41 -4.41
N GLY A 116 -14.04 -15.59 -4.11
CA GLY A 116 -13.27 -16.66 -3.49
C GLY A 116 -12.31 -17.27 -4.49
N THR A 117 -11.21 -17.82 -4.01
CA THR A 117 -10.21 -18.43 -4.88
C THR A 117 -9.43 -19.49 -4.12
N SER A 118 -8.72 -20.32 -4.85
CA SER A 118 -7.78 -21.27 -4.24
C SER A 118 -6.54 -20.54 -3.74
N ASN A 119 -6.08 -20.89 -2.55
CA ASN A 119 -4.86 -20.29 -1.98
C ASN A 119 -3.59 -20.62 -2.78
N THR A 120 -3.67 -21.55 -3.71
CA THR A 120 -2.52 -21.95 -4.55
C THR A 120 -2.38 -21.12 -5.82
N ASN A 121 -3.35 -20.27 -6.14
CA ASN A 121 -3.24 -19.37 -7.28
C ASN A 121 -2.25 -18.27 -7.00
N ASN A 122 -1.70 -17.71 -8.08
CA ASN A 122 -0.71 -16.62 -7.98
C ASN A 122 -1.39 -15.28 -8.27
N PHE A 123 -1.32 -14.38 -7.30
CA PHE A 123 -1.89 -13.04 -7.43
C PHE A 123 -0.92 -12.02 -6.85
N ASN A 124 -1.31 -10.75 -6.89
CA ASN A 124 -0.46 -9.66 -6.47
C ASN A 124 -0.40 -9.52 -4.94
N PHE A 125 0.70 -8.96 -4.45
CA PHE A 125 0.91 -8.66 -3.03
C PHE A 125 0.83 -7.15 -2.81
N LEU A 126 0.13 -6.75 -1.77
CA LEU A 126 0.03 -5.36 -1.34
C LEU A 126 0.01 -5.32 0.18
N VAL A 127 0.82 -4.47 0.76
CA VAL A 127 0.88 -4.32 2.22
C VAL A 127 0.52 -2.91 2.61
N CYS A 128 0.02 -2.77 3.83
CA CYS A 128 -0.39 -1.49 4.38
C CYS A 128 0.02 -1.37 5.83
N LYS A 129 -0.04 -0.15 6.35
CA LYS A 129 0.19 0.13 7.75
C LYS A 129 -0.62 1.35 8.15
N THR A 130 -0.82 1.51 9.44
CA THR A 130 -1.41 2.72 9.98
C THR A 130 -0.50 3.91 9.62
N PRO A 131 -1.04 5.04 9.20
CA PRO A 131 -0.21 6.22 8.93
C PRO A 131 0.56 6.63 10.19
N ALA A 132 1.81 7.01 9.99
CA ALA A 132 2.67 7.39 11.12
C ALA A 132 2.26 8.76 11.68
#